data_29596bed0c03bcbe4461af4945c2f771
#
_entry.id   29596bed0c03bcbe4461af4945c2f771
#
_cell.length_a   1.000
_cell.length_b   1.000
_cell.length_c   1.000
_cell.angle_alpha   90.00
_cell.angle_beta   90.00
_cell.angle_gamma   90.00
#
_symmetry.space_group_name_H-M   'P 1'
#
loop_
_entity.id
_entity.type
_entity.pdbx_description
1 polymer ?
#
loop_
_entity_poly.entity_id
_entity_poly.type
_entity_poly.pdbx_seq_one_letter_code
_entity_poly.pdbx_strand_id
1 'polypeptide(L)'
;MEQPIYWPDQSPYGNGYETALESIWQRNGGAPHPENDVSGIFTLADRVAAYQDRPKNSIGTMSGVDAGAQVTYSGGLIRNVGSLGAANYGGYSPSWNSHFQTARNWTTSGGRPRMELTIISYHHSFAPLIDREVLKKDIQIYQSVYGSIWGNTPAQTTGFFPPEIAFSERIIPVLRDCNLDWTFIASTHLSRACSNFPMTYGTGGENCNPPNLADQQNPAQTNWRTQSIS
;
A
#
# COMPACT_ATOMS: atom_id res chain seq x y z
N MET A 1 3.17 4.75 -3.80
CA MET A 1 4.24 5.36 -4.60
C MET A 1 5.56 4.85 -4.04
N GLU A 2 6.32 4.14 -4.87
CA GLU A 2 7.60 3.59 -4.44
C GLU A 2 8.72 4.57 -4.75
N GLN A 3 9.55 4.80 -3.75
CA GLN A 3 10.77 5.57 -3.91
C GLN A 3 11.95 4.72 -3.43
N PRO A 4 13.07 4.73 -4.14
CA PRO A 4 14.24 4.00 -3.68
C PRO A 4 14.72 4.51 -2.32
N ILE A 5 15.29 3.62 -1.53
CA ILE A 5 15.94 3.98 -0.26
C ILE A 5 17.30 4.65 -0.55
N TYR A 6 17.92 4.24 -1.64
CA TYR A 6 19.22 4.75 -2.06
C TYR A 6 19.15 5.29 -3.49
N TRP A 7 19.75 6.43 -3.72
CA TRP A 7 19.87 7.10 -4.99
C TRP A 7 21.33 7.12 -5.44
N PRO A 8 21.60 7.05 -6.74
CA PRO A 8 22.96 7.29 -7.22
C PRO A 8 23.44 8.67 -6.79
N ASP A 9 24.66 8.75 -6.25
CA ASP A 9 25.29 10.03 -5.99
C ASP A 9 25.52 10.76 -7.33
N GLN A 10 24.93 11.93 -7.45
CA GLN A 10 24.97 12.74 -8.68
C GLN A 10 26.18 13.67 -8.74
N SER A 11 27.05 13.58 -7.75
CA SER A 11 28.33 14.29 -7.81
C SER A 11 29.13 13.81 -9.05
N PRO A 12 29.72 14.71 -9.86
CA PRO A 12 30.53 14.33 -11.01
C PRO A 12 31.71 13.42 -10.66
N TYR A 13 32.05 13.33 -9.39
CA TYR A 13 33.16 12.52 -8.86
C TYR A 13 32.71 11.43 -7.90
N GLY A 14 31.39 11.31 -7.65
CA GLY A 14 30.83 10.33 -6.71
C GLY A 14 30.62 8.97 -7.38
N ASN A 15 31.17 7.92 -6.76
CA ASN A 15 30.94 6.53 -7.15
C ASN A 15 29.98 5.81 -6.18
N GLY A 16 29.29 6.57 -5.34
CA GLY A 16 28.45 6.05 -4.27
C GLY A 16 26.97 6.20 -4.53
N TYR A 17 26.24 5.90 -3.48
CA TYR A 17 24.80 6.09 -3.42
C TYR A 17 24.47 6.94 -2.20
N GLU A 18 23.51 7.83 -2.35
CA GLU A 18 22.93 8.57 -1.23
C GLU A 18 21.54 8.01 -0.87
N THR A 19 21.15 8.15 0.38
CA THR A 19 19.81 7.79 0.80
C THR A 19 18.79 8.82 0.30
N ALA A 20 17.51 8.41 0.20
CA ALA A 20 16.44 9.36 -0.08
C ALA A 20 16.35 10.46 0.98
N LEU A 21 16.69 10.15 2.24
CA LEU A 21 16.77 11.14 3.31
C LEU A 21 17.85 12.20 3.03
N GLU A 22 19.02 11.79 2.61
CA GLU A 22 20.10 12.71 2.23
C GLU A 22 19.70 13.60 1.06
N SER A 23 19.09 13.01 0.03
CA SER A 23 18.57 13.76 -1.11
C SER A 23 17.50 14.78 -0.74
N ILE A 24 16.56 14.40 0.11
CA ILE A 24 15.45 15.24 0.53
C ILE A 24 15.92 16.33 1.48
N TRP A 25 16.74 15.98 2.45
CA TRP A 25 17.10 16.85 3.55
C TRP A 25 18.38 17.64 3.29
N GLN A 26 19.47 16.97 2.98
CA GLN A 26 20.78 17.62 2.85
C GLN A 26 20.87 18.52 1.62
N ARG A 27 20.10 18.24 0.59
CA ARG A 27 20.01 19.06 -0.61
C ARG A 27 18.89 20.09 -0.57
N ASN A 28 18.31 20.37 0.61
CA ASN A 28 17.21 21.32 0.78
C ASN A 28 16.02 21.08 -0.17
N GLY A 29 15.71 19.81 -0.41
CA GLY A 29 14.63 19.45 -1.29
C GLY A 29 14.93 19.55 -2.78
N GLY A 30 16.16 19.84 -3.14
CA GLY A 30 16.60 19.70 -4.53
C GLY A 30 16.62 18.21 -4.89
N ALA A 31 15.80 17.83 -5.87
CA ALA A 31 15.85 16.47 -6.37
C ALA A 31 17.23 16.19 -6.97
N PRO A 32 17.88 15.10 -6.63
CA PRO A 32 19.13 14.72 -7.28
C PRO A 32 18.88 14.34 -8.73
N HIS A 33 17.64 13.95 -9.05
CA HIS A 33 17.23 13.58 -10.40
C HIS A 33 16.27 14.65 -10.96
N PRO A 34 16.58 15.26 -12.10
CA PRO A 34 15.80 16.38 -12.65
C PRO A 34 14.35 16.00 -12.99
N GLU A 35 14.08 14.71 -13.19
CA GLU A 35 12.78 14.20 -13.61
C GLU A 35 11.93 13.71 -12.41
N ASN A 36 12.49 13.70 -11.19
CA ASN A 36 11.84 13.14 -10.03
C ASN A 36 12.08 13.99 -8.79
N ASP A 37 11.15 14.85 -8.48
CA ASP A 37 11.18 15.67 -7.28
C ASP A 37 10.87 14.82 -6.04
N VAL A 38 11.91 14.16 -5.52
CA VAL A 38 11.83 13.34 -4.31
C VAL A 38 11.35 14.15 -3.12
N SER A 39 11.77 15.40 -3.01
CA SER A 39 11.31 16.28 -1.94
C SER A 39 9.80 16.49 -2.01
N GLY A 40 9.26 16.86 -3.17
CA GLY A 40 7.83 17.08 -3.35
C GLY A 40 6.99 15.85 -3.03
N ILE A 41 7.49 14.64 -3.33
CA ILE A 41 6.80 13.39 -3.01
C ILE A 41 6.54 13.25 -1.50
N PHE A 42 7.46 13.71 -0.66
CA PHE A 42 7.35 13.53 0.78
C PHE A 42 6.91 14.81 1.51
N THR A 43 7.29 15.99 1.05
CA THR A 43 7.19 17.24 1.83
C THR A 43 5.99 18.12 1.49
N LEU A 44 5.23 17.83 0.45
CA LEU A 44 3.95 18.48 0.22
C LEU A 44 3.00 18.23 1.41
N ALA A 45 2.33 19.28 1.89
CA ALA A 45 1.52 19.24 3.10
C ALA A 45 0.45 18.11 3.08
N ASP A 46 -0.16 17.85 1.93
CA ASP A 46 -1.13 16.78 1.77
C ASP A 46 -0.49 15.38 1.85
N ARG A 47 0.77 15.23 1.44
CA ARG A 47 1.53 13.99 1.58
C ARG A 47 1.93 13.72 3.02
N VAL A 48 2.44 14.74 3.70
CA VAL A 48 2.77 14.64 5.13
C VAL A 48 1.55 14.20 5.93
N ALA A 49 0.38 14.82 5.71
CA ALA A 49 -0.86 14.40 6.34
C ALA A 49 -1.29 12.98 5.96
N ALA A 50 -1.20 12.62 4.67
CA ALA A 50 -1.57 11.30 4.19
C ALA A 50 -0.73 10.19 4.83
N TYR A 51 0.56 10.44 5.04
CA TYR A 51 1.49 9.46 5.58
C TYR A 51 1.53 9.41 7.11
N GLN A 52 0.83 10.27 7.81
CA GLN A 52 0.84 10.28 9.28
C GLN A 52 -0.55 10.16 9.91
N ASP A 53 -1.49 11.05 9.58
CA ASP A 53 -2.69 11.24 10.39
C ASP A 53 -4.03 11.20 9.62
N ARG A 54 -4.01 11.48 8.32
CA ARG A 54 -5.25 11.60 7.53
C ARG A 54 -6.14 10.38 7.58
N PRO A 55 -5.64 9.12 7.45
CA PRO A 55 -6.49 7.95 7.51
C PRO A 55 -7.22 7.82 8.85
N LYS A 56 -6.54 8.04 9.97
CA LYS A 56 -7.16 8.05 11.30
C LYS A 56 -8.21 9.14 11.41
N ASN A 57 -7.87 10.36 10.99
CA ASN A 57 -8.77 11.50 11.09
C ASN A 57 -10.02 11.29 10.23
N SER A 58 -9.85 10.77 9.02
CA SER A 58 -10.97 10.44 8.13
C SER A 58 -11.92 9.41 8.74
N ILE A 59 -11.38 8.33 9.32
CA ILE A 59 -12.21 7.32 10.01
C ILE A 59 -12.89 7.93 11.22
N GLY A 60 -12.18 8.79 11.97
CA GLY A 60 -12.72 9.46 13.18
C GLY A 60 -13.90 10.38 12.89
N THR A 61 -13.95 10.99 11.70
CA THR A 61 -15.07 11.86 11.30
C THR A 61 -16.32 11.08 10.88
N MET A 62 -16.21 9.80 10.61
CA MET A 62 -17.33 8.92 10.24
C MET A 62 -18.05 8.40 11.49
N SER A 63 -18.48 9.29 12.38
CA SER A 63 -19.22 8.93 13.58
C SER A 63 -20.61 8.38 13.21
N GLY A 64 -21.03 7.31 13.87
CA GLY A 64 -22.33 6.67 13.62
C GLY A 64 -22.37 5.74 12.40
N VAL A 65 -21.26 5.55 11.71
CA VAL A 65 -21.13 4.62 10.58
C VAL A 65 -20.04 3.60 10.90
N ASP A 66 -20.34 2.32 10.69
CA ASP A 66 -19.36 1.23 10.81
C ASP A 66 -18.39 1.20 9.62
N ALA A 67 -17.77 2.33 9.37
CA ALA A 67 -16.80 2.48 8.29
C ALA A 67 -15.36 2.26 8.78
N GLY A 68 -14.54 1.76 7.89
CA GLY A 68 -13.12 1.56 8.12
C GLY A 68 -12.29 1.85 6.88
N ALA A 69 -10.99 1.74 7.02
CA ALA A 69 -10.04 1.87 5.93
C ALA A 69 -8.98 0.78 5.99
N GLN A 70 -8.57 0.33 4.82
CA GLN A 70 -7.40 -0.50 4.63
C GLN A 70 -6.30 0.36 4.00
N VAL A 71 -5.12 0.29 4.57
CA VAL A 71 -3.99 1.12 4.14
C VAL A 71 -2.77 0.24 3.96
N THR A 72 -2.00 0.50 2.93
CA THR A 72 -0.76 -0.22 2.64
C THR A 72 0.42 0.74 2.58
N TYR A 73 1.53 0.29 3.10
CA TYR A 73 2.83 0.97 3.04
C TYR A 73 3.88 -0.06 2.63
N SER A 74 4.58 0.18 1.55
CA SER A 74 5.74 -0.65 1.23
C SER A 74 6.88 -0.43 2.21
N GLY A 75 7.85 -1.33 2.22
CA GLY A 75 9.04 -1.21 3.04
C GLY A 75 9.86 0.03 2.72
N GLY A 76 9.96 0.40 1.44
CA GLY A 76 10.63 1.62 1.01
C GLY A 76 9.97 2.88 1.58
N LEU A 77 8.64 2.96 1.51
CA LEU A 77 7.89 4.08 2.08
C LEU A 77 8.06 4.16 3.60
N ILE A 78 7.93 3.02 4.32
CA ILE A 78 8.11 2.96 5.77
C ILE A 78 9.49 3.49 6.17
N ARG A 79 10.54 3.05 5.46
CA ARG A 79 11.91 3.47 5.76
C ARG A 79 12.14 4.96 5.51
N ASN A 80 11.66 5.48 4.39
CA ASN A 80 11.82 6.88 4.04
C ASN A 80 11.07 7.79 5.02
N VAL A 81 9.80 7.51 5.30
CA VAL A 81 9.01 8.29 6.27
C VAL A 81 9.58 8.17 7.69
N GLY A 82 10.01 6.96 8.07
CA GLY A 82 10.65 6.76 9.37
C GLY A 82 11.95 7.55 9.53
N SER A 83 12.78 7.62 8.49
CA SER A 83 14.01 8.41 8.50
C SER A 83 13.73 9.92 8.56
N LEU A 84 12.76 10.41 7.80
CA LEU A 84 12.31 11.81 7.87
C LEU A 84 11.76 12.14 9.26
N GLY A 85 10.97 11.23 9.84
CA GLY A 85 10.44 11.38 11.19
C GLY A 85 11.54 11.44 12.25
N ALA A 86 12.52 10.54 12.19
CA ALA A 86 13.64 10.55 13.12
C ALA A 86 14.46 11.85 13.06
N ALA A 87 14.53 12.46 11.86
CA ALA A 87 15.19 13.73 11.64
C ALA A 87 14.31 14.96 11.94
N ASN A 88 13.02 14.78 12.25
CA ASN A 88 12.02 15.85 12.37
C ASN A 88 11.98 16.75 11.13
N TYR A 89 12.07 16.17 9.96
CA TYR A 89 12.14 16.92 8.71
C TYR A 89 10.82 16.93 7.96
N GLY A 90 10.55 18.03 7.25
CA GLY A 90 9.44 18.17 6.31
C GLY A 90 8.04 18.01 6.93
N GLY A 91 7.90 18.19 8.26
CA GLY A 91 6.65 18.02 8.98
C GLY A 91 6.42 16.60 9.51
N TYR A 92 7.37 15.68 9.30
CA TYR A 92 7.35 14.36 9.92
C TYR A 92 7.87 14.40 11.34
N SER A 93 7.36 13.50 12.19
CA SER A 93 7.80 13.36 13.58
C SER A 93 8.31 11.94 13.86
N PRO A 94 9.11 11.73 14.92
CA PRO A 94 9.52 10.39 15.34
C PRO A 94 8.35 9.44 15.63
N SER A 95 7.18 9.99 15.89
CA SER A 95 5.94 9.25 16.14
C SER A 95 4.97 9.24 14.94
N TRP A 96 5.47 9.38 13.72
CA TRP A 96 4.69 9.46 12.48
C TRP A 96 3.63 8.34 12.33
N ASN A 97 3.91 7.17 12.90
CA ASN A 97 3.04 5.99 12.84
C ASN A 97 2.02 5.88 14.00
N SER A 98 2.09 6.78 14.98
CA SER A 98 1.26 6.70 16.20
C SER A 98 -0.24 6.78 15.92
N HIS A 99 -0.63 7.56 14.91
CA HIS A 99 -2.04 7.67 14.51
C HIS A 99 -2.59 6.36 13.95
N PHE A 100 -1.78 5.62 13.20
CA PHE A 100 -2.15 4.29 12.70
C PHE A 100 -2.25 3.29 13.85
N GLN A 101 -1.27 3.28 14.75
CA GLN A 101 -1.29 2.42 15.95
C GLN A 101 -2.54 2.67 16.80
N THR A 102 -2.95 3.93 16.95
CA THR A 102 -4.18 4.30 17.65
C THR A 102 -5.42 3.77 16.91
N ALA A 103 -5.53 4.05 15.61
CA ALA A 103 -6.71 3.71 14.83
C ALA A 103 -6.90 2.20 14.65
N ARG A 104 -5.83 1.41 14.67
CA ARG A 104 -5.91 -0.05 14.64
C ARG A 104 -6.68 -0.66 15.80
N ASN A 105 -6.77 0.04 16.93
CA ASN A 105 -7.53 -0.41 18.08
C ASN A 105 -9.02 -0.03 18.01
N TRP A 106 -9.44 0.71 16.99
CA TRP A 106 -10.85 1.04 16.81
C TRP A 106 -11.59 -0.11 16.13
N THR A 107 -12.81 -0.37 16.64
CA THR A 107 -13.66 -1.43 16.10
C THR A 107 -15.01 -0.87 15.65
N THR A 108 -15.63 -1.56 14.72
CA THR A 108 -17.04 -1.40 14.38
C THR A 108 -17.93 -1.92 15.52
N SER A 109 -19.23 -1.66 15.44
CA SER A 109 -20.23 -2.24 16.36
C SER A 109 -20.20 -3.77 16.39
N GLY A 110 -19.83 -4.40 15.27
CA GLY A 110 -19.64 -5.84 15.14
C GLY A 110 -18.26 -6.35 15.57
N GLY A 111 -17.41 -5.52 16.20
CA GLY A 111 -16.09 -5.91 16.69
C GLY A 111 -15.02 -6.08 15.62
N ARG A 112 -15.25 -5.63 14.39
CA ARG A 112 -14.26 -5.68 13.29
C ARG A 112 -13.33 -4.48 13.36
N PRO A 113 -12.03 -4.63 13.00
CA PRO A 113 -11.12 -3.50 12.92
C PRO A 113 -11.64 -2.41 11.97
N ARG A 114 -11.53 -1.15 12.36
CA ARG A 114 -11.82 -0.01 11.50
C ARG A 114 -10.61 0.49 10.73
N MET A 115 -9.41 0.18 11.19
CA MET A 115 -8.16 0.45 10.49
C MET A 115 -7.37 -0.85 10.35
N GLU A 116 -7.05 -1.20 9.12
CA GLU A 116 -6.23 -2.37 8.83
C GLU A 116 -5.02 -1.97 7.99
N LEU A 117 -3.83 -2.27 8.49
CA LEU A 117 -2.58 -2.09 7.78
C LEU A 117 -2.30 -3.39 7.02
N THR A 118 -2.73 -3.43 5.77
CA THR A 118 -2.65 -4.64 4.94
C THR A 118 -1.20 -4.91 4.54
N ILE A 119 -0.80 -6.17 4.61
CA ILE A 119 0.54 -6.60 4.18
C ILE A 119 0.68 -6.43 2.67
N ILE A 120 1.84 -5.98 2.27
CA ILE A 120 2.27 -5.85 0.88
C ILE A 120 3.67 -6.46 0.76
N SER A 121 4.12 -6.81 -0.43
CA SER A 121 5.53 -7.16 -0.62
C SER A 121 6.43 -5.99 -0.21
N TYR A 122 7.47 -6.27 0.56
CA TYR A 122 8.31 -5.23 1.17
C TYR A 122 8.92 -4.26 0.14
N HIS A 123 9.38 -4.81 -0.97
CA HIS A 123 9.99 -4.04 -2.07
C HIS A 123 9.01 -3.67 -3.19
N HIS A 124 7.69 -3.75 -2.93
CA HIS A 124 6.66 -3.48 -3.93
C HIS A 124 6.79 -4.33 -5.19
N SER A 125 7.20 -5.57 -5.02
CA SER A 125 7.48 -6.48 -6.12
C SER A 125 6.20 -6.85 -6.88
N PHE A 126 6.27 -6.88 -8.21
CA PHE A 126 5.15 -7.28 -9.06
C PHE A 126 4.91 -8.79 -8.93
N ALA A 127 4.08 -9.17 -7.96
CA ALA A 127 3.95 -10.52 -7.43
C ALA A 127 3.83 -11.66 -8.46
N PRO A 128 3.04 -11.52 -9.56
CA PRO A 128 2.92 -12.59 -10.54
C PRO A 128 4.17 -12.88 -11.37
N LEU A 129 5.11 -11.96 -11.43
CA LEU A 129 6.28 -12.06 -12.32
C LEU A 129 7.57 -12.49 -11.62
N ILE A 130 7.58 -12.49 -10.29
CA ILE A 130 8.79 -12.87 -9.54
C ILE A 130 8.74 -14.35 -9.11
N ASP A 131 9.90 -14.88 -8.77
CA ASP A 131 10.02 -16.23 -8.24
C ASP A 131 9.25 -16.38 -6.93
N ARG A 132 8.70 -17.58 -6.68
CA ARG A 132 7.87 -17.87 -5.50
C ARG A 132 8.61 -17.69 -4.19
N GLU A 133 9.85 -18.19 -4.12
CA GLU A 133 10.65 -18.08 -2.89
C GLU A 133 11.08 -16.64 -2.64
N VAL A 134 11.35 -15.88 -3.70
CA VAL A 134 11.63 -14.44 -3.60
C VAL A 134 10.42 -13.68 -3.08
N LEU A 135 9.21 -13.92 -3.63
CA LEU A 135 7.97 -13.31 -3.15
C LEU A 135 7.70 -13.67 -1.69
N LYS A 136 7.84 -14.96 -1.35
CA LYS A 136 7.67 -15.42 0.03
C LYS A 136 8.62 -14.71 0.99
N LYS A 137 9.88 -14.60 0.62
CA LYS A 137 10.86 -13.89 1.43
C LYS A 137 10.55 -12.41 1.58
N ASP A 138 10.10 -11.77 0.50
CA ASP A 138 9.74 -10.37 0.49
C ASP A 138 8.55 -10.07 1.42
N ILE A 139 7.54 -10.93 1.42
CA ILE A 139 6.42 -10.86 2.37
C ILE A 139 6.89 -11.09 3.80
N GLN A 140 7.74 -12.09 4.05
CA GLN A 140 8.27 -12.39 5.38
C GLN A 140 9.11 -11.25 5.96
N ILE A 141 9.85 -10.52 5.12
CA ILE A 141 10.56 -9.31 5.55
C ILE A 141 9.56 -8.28 6.07
N TYR A 142 8.47 -8.04 5.35
CA TYR A 142 7.43 -7.13 5.81
C TYR A 142 6.82 -7.58 7.15
N GLN A 143 6.47 -8.87 7.25
CA GLN A 143 5.91 -9.44 8.48
C GLN A 143 6.85 -9.29 9.68
N SER A 144 8.16 -9.43 9.46
CA SER A 144 9.17 -9.31 10.51
C SER A 144 9.27 -7.92 11.13
N VAL A 145 8.94 -6.88 10.36
CA VAL A 145 8.97 -5.49 10.85
C VAL A 145 7.59 -4.96 11.26
N TYR A 146 6.53 -5.69 10.95
CA TYR A 146 5.15 -5.22 11.15
C TYR A 146 4.88 -4.74 12.57
N GLY A 147 5.21 -5.56 13.56
CA GLY A 147 4.93 -5.25 14.96
C GLY A 147 5.69 -4.03 15.48
N SER A 148 6.93 -3.84 15.03
CA SER A 148 7.74 -2.68 15.44
C SER A 148 7.21 -1.36 14.85
N ILE A 149 6.58 -1.42 13.68
CA ILE A 149 6.04 -0.23 12.99
C ILE A 149 4.60 0.05 13.43
N TRP A 150 3.75 -0.96 13.38
CA TRP A 150 2.31 -0.78 13.53
C TRP A 150 1.77 -1.19 14.91
N GLY A 151 2.63 -1.73 15.76
CA GLY A 151 2.23 -2.30 17.06
C GLY A 151 1.82 -3.77 16.96
N ASN A 152 1.91 -4.47 18.09
CA ASN A 152 1.58 -5.89 18.19
C ASN A 152 0.12 -6.15 18.57
N THR A 153 -0.63 -5.11 18.90
CA THR A 153 -2.04 -5.20 19.28
C THR A 153 -2.84 -4.18 18.46
N PRO A 154 -3.89 -4.61 17.78
CA PRO A 154 -4.28 -6.02 17.52
C PRO A 154 -3.18 -6.77 16.75
N ALA A 155 -3.33 -8.08 16.61
CA ALA A 155 -2.40 -8.89 15.80
C ALA A 155 -2.28 -8.35 14.36
N GLN A 156 -1.23 -8.73 13.66
CA GLN A 156 -1.09 -8.35 12.25
C GLN A 156 -2.27 -8.88 11.43
N THR A 157 -2.58 -8.18 10.36
CA THR A 157 -3.58 -8.62 9.38
C THR A 157 -3.18 -9.93 8.70
N THR A 158 -4.16 -10.71 8.29
CA THR A 158 -3.98 -11.86 7.39
C THR A 158 -4.24 -11.50 5.92
N GLY A 159 -4.38 -10.21 5.62
CA GLY A 159 -4.62 -9.71 4.28
C GLY A 159 -3.36 -9.32 3.52
N PHE A 160 -3.37 -9.57 2.22
CA PHE A 160 -2.31 -9.17 1.31
C PHE A 160 -2.84 -8.23 0.22
N PHE A 161 -2.19 -7.10 0.03
CA PHE A 161 -2.43 -6.21 -1.09
C PHE A 161 -1.36 -6.47 -2.15
N PRO A 162 -1.70 -7.08 -3.30
CA PRO A 162 -0.72 -7.28 -4.36
C PRO A 162 -0.39 -5.92 -5.00
N PRO A 163 0.89 -5.56 -5.11
CA PRO A 163 1.29 -4.33 -5.79
C PRO A 163 0.63 -4.21 -7.16
N GLU A 164 0.15 -3.01 -7.49
CA GLU A 164 -0.58 -2.71 -8.75
C GLU A 164 -1.86 -3.54 -8.96
N ILE A 165 -2.38 -4.13 -7.87
CA ILE A 165 -3.49 -5.09 -7.89
C ILE A 165 -3.18 -6.26 -8.86
N ALA A 166 -1.91 -6.56 -9.05
CA ALA A 166 -1.45 -7.60 -9.95
C ALA A 166 -1.63 -8.97 -9.30
N PHE A 167 -2.58 -9.73 -9.79
CA PHE A 167 -2.93 -11.03 -9.25
C PHE A 167 -2.74 -12.15 -10.29
N SER A 168 -2.34 -13.32 -9.81
CA SER A 168 -2.36 -14.58 -10.53
C SER A 168 -2.51 -15.70 -9.51
N GLU A 169 -3.19 -16.78 -9.88
CA GLU A 169 -3.37 -17.95 -9.01
C GLU A 169 -2.04 -18.54 -8.49
N ARG A 170 -0.96 -18.35 -9.23
CA ARG A 170 0.38 -18.81 -8.82
C ARG A 170 0.88 -18.23 -7.50
N ILE A 171 0.34 -17.07 -7.06
CA ILE A 171 0.74 -16.46 -5.79
C ILE A 171 -0.01 -17.05 -4.59
N ILE A 172 -1.14 -17.71 -4.79
CA ILE A 172 -1.98 -18.26 -3.71
C ILE A 172 -1.19 -19.18 -2.77
N PRO A 173 -0.40 -20.14 -3.26
CA PRO A 173 0.38 -20.98 -2.36
C PRO A 173 1.38 -20.19 -1.52
N VAL A 174 1.96 -19.13 -2.07
CA VAL A 174 2.88 -18.24 -1.34
C VAL A 174 2.16 -17.51 -0.22
N LEU A 175 0.97 -16.99 -0.50
CA LEU A 175 0.17 -16.29 0.52
C LEU A 175 -0.17 -17.24 1.67
N ARG A 176 -0.60 -18.46 1.36
CA ARG A 176 -0.88 -19.48 2.37
C ARG A 176 0.35 -19.84 3.20
N ASP A 177 1.50 -20.00 2.56
CA ASP A 177 2.78 -20.25 3.25
C ASP A 177 3.18 -19.11 4.20
N CYS A 178 2.69 -17.89 3.94
CA CYS A 178 2.89 -16.71 4.77
C CYS A 178 1.74 -16.46 5.77
N ASN A 179 0.78 -17.40 5.94
CA ASN A 179 -0.41 -17.26 6.77
C ASN A 179 -1.27 -16.04 6.39
N LEU A 180 -1.46 -15.83 5.09
CA LEU A 180 -2.31 -14.79 4.53
C LEU A 180 -3.54 -15.43 3.91
N ASP A 181 -4.73 -15.03 4.37
CA ASP A 181 -6.00 -15.71 4.10
C ASP A 181 -6.83 -15.03 3.02
N TRP A 182 -6.57 -13.76 2.75
CA TRP A 182 -7.33 -12.99 1.78
C TRP A 182 -6.44 -12.00 1.03
N THR A 183 -6.90 -11.61 -0.16
CA THR A 183 -6.21 -10.64 -1.02
C THR A 183 -7.21 -9.86 -1.88
N PHE A 184 -6.73 -8.77 -2.47
CA PHE A 184 -7.47 -8.01 -3.45
C PHE A 184 -7.21 -8.54 -4.85
N ILE A 185 -8.26 -8.53 -5.66
CA ILE A 185 -8.16 -8.78 -7.09
C ILE A 185 -8.91 -7.67 -7.83
N ALA A 186 -8.43 -7.28 -8.99
CA ALA A 186 -9.14 -6.33 -9.83
C ALA A 186 -10.42 -6.97 -10.39
N SER A 187 -11.48 -6.20 -10.53
CA SER A 187 -12.74 -6.67 -11.12
C SER A 187 -12.56 -7.29 -12.51
N THR A 188 -11.60 -6.79 -13.27
CA THR A 188 -11.23 -7.33 -14.58
C THR A 188 -10.71 -8.76 -14.54
N HIS A 189 -10.06 -9.19 -13.47
CA HIS A 189 -9.66 -10.58 -13.29
C HIS A 189 -10.89 -11.47 -13.14
N LEU A 190 -11.85 -11.05 -12.33
CA LEU A 190 -13.08 -11.78 -12.12
C LEU A 190 -13.91 -11.86 -13.40
N SER A 191 -14.04 -10.74 -14.12
CA SER A 191 -14.80 -10.69 -15.37
C SER A 191 -14.22 -11.59 -16.47
N ARG A 192 -12.89 -11.79 -16.45
CA ARG A 192 -12.23 -12.68 -17.41
C ARG A 192 -12.24 -14.15 -16.99
N ALA A 193 -12.34 -14.41 -15.70
CA ALA A 193 -12.34 -15.77 -15.17
C ALA A 193 -13.74 -16.39 -15.09
N CYS A 194 -14.79 -15.60 -14.95
CA CYS A 194 -16.16 -16.06 -14.75
C CYS A 194 -17.01 -15.86 -16.01
N SER A 195 -17.42 -16.95 -16.65
CA SER A 195 -18.24 -16.90 -17.88
C SER A 195 -19.60 -16.22 -17.68
N ASN A 196 -20.09 -16.18 -16.45
CA ASN A 196 -21.36 -15.55 -16.07
C ASN A 196 -21.21 -14.14 -15.51
N PHE A 197 -19.99 -13.60 -15.44
CA PHE A 197 -19.77 -12.24 -15.02
C PHE A 197 -20.07 -11.31 -16.21
N PRO A 198 -21.00 -10.36 -16.09
CA PRO A 198 -21.37 -9.51 -17.21
C PRO A 198 -20.20 -8.57 -17.54
N MET A 199 -19.62 -8.79 -18.69
CA MET A 199 -18.69 -7.87 -19.32
C MET A 199 -19.48 -6.83 -20.08
N THR A 200 -19.54 -5.62 -19.58
CA THR A 200 -20.04 -4.48 -20.34
C THR A 200 -18.88 -3.67 -20.87
N TYR A 201 -18.85 -3.61 -22.18
CA TYR A 201 -17.89 -2.75 -22.87
C TYR A 201 -18.47 -1.34 -22.94
N GLY A 202 -17.70 -0.36 -22.52
CA GLY A 202 -18.06 1.04 -22.72
C GLY A 202 -18.06 1.39 -24.20
N THR A 203 -18.79 2.42 -24.56
CA THR A 203 -18.75 3.03 -25.90
C THR A 203 -17.36 3.56 -26.17
N GLY A 204 -16.53 2.83 -26.85
CA GLY A 204 -15.16 3.26 -27.13
C GLY A 204 -14.15 2.13 -27.21
N GLY A 205 -14.59 0.90 -27.10
CA GLY A 205 -13.72 -0.27 -27.28
C GLY A 205 -13.03 -0.72 -26.00
N GLU A 206 -12.32 -1.82 -26.13
CA GLU A 206 -11.54 -2.42 -25.07
C GLU A 206 -10.46 -1.45 -24.59
N ASN A 207 -10.69 -0.74 -23.52
CA ASN A 207 -9.63 -0.05 -22.84
C ASN A 207 -9.07 -0.95 -21.75
N CYS A 208 -7.78 -1.18 -21.77
CA CYS A 208 -7.09 -1.90 -20.71
C CYS A 208 -7.21 -1.17 -19.35
N ASN A 209 -7.72 0.02 -19.35
CA ASN A 209 -7.89 0.85 -18.16
C ASN A 209 -9.23 1.57 -18.20
N PRO A 210 -10.34 0.85 -18.27
CA PRO A 210 -11.61 1.54 -18.20
C PRO A 210 -12.02 1.65 -16.75
N PRO A 211 -12.00 2.82 -16.19
CA PRO A 211 -13.06 3.12 -15.27
C PRO A 211 -14.21 3.67 -16.08
N ASN A 212 -14.80 2.88 -16.96
CA ASN A 212 -16.09 3.31 -17.46
C ASN A 212 -17.14 3.08 -16.36
N LEU A 213 -18.18 3.87 -16.43
CA LEU A 213 -19.25 3.81 -15.44
C LEU A 213 -19.88 2.40 -15.36
N ALA A 214 -19.88 1.67 -16.42
CA ALA A 214 -20.41 0.32 -16.49
C ALA A 214 -19.57 -0.67 -15.69
N ASP A 215 -18.24 -0.60 -15.76
CA ASP A 215 -17.35 -1.46 -14.96
C ASP A 215 -17.46 -1.16 -13.47
N GLN A 216 -17.70 0.08 -13.12
CA GLN A 216 -17.92 0.47 -11.74
C GLN A 216 -19.28 0.06 -11.19
N GLN A 217 -20.32 0.02 -12.03
CA GLN A 217 -21.68 -0.31 -11.62
C GLN A 217 -21.95 -1.81 -11.60
N ASN A 218 -21.38 -2.56 -12.51
CA ASN A 218 -21.64 -3.99 -12.62
C ASN A 218 -21.33 -4.78 -11.35
N PRO A 219 -20.21 -4.57 -10.69
CA PRO A 219 -19.95 -5.22 -9.42
C PRO A 219 -21.01 -4.91 -8.36
N ALA A 220 -21.55 -3.72 -8.34
CA ALA A 220 -22.58 -3.34 -7.38
C ALA A 220 -23.95 -3.96 -7.71
N GLN A 221 -24.25 -4.18 -8.99
CA GLN A 221 -25.53 -4.70 -9.46
C GLN A 221 -25.61 -6.23 -9.39
N THR A 222 -24.49 -6.93 -9.51
CA THR A 222 -24.46 -8.38 -9.65
C THR A 222 -24.26 -9.16 -8.36
N ASN A 223 -24.20 -8.51 -7.21
CA ASN A 223 -23.97 -9.16 -5.90
C ASN A 223 -22.70 -10.04 -5.85
N TRP A 224 -21.74 -9.79 -6.73
CA TRP A 224 -20.48 -10.54 -6.81
C TRP A 224 -19.69 -10.58 -5.47
N ARG A 225 -20.02 -9.69 -4.54
CA ARG A 225 -19.39 -9.60 -3.21
C ARG A 225 -19.52 -10.87 -2.36
N THR A 226 -20.44 -11.74 -2.71
CA THR A 226 -20.74 -12.96 -1.95
C THR A 226 -20.19 -14.22 -2.56
N GLN A 227 -19.48 -14.14 -3.66
CA GLN A 227 -18.88 -15.33 -4.25
C GLN A 227 -17.61 -15.69 -3.47
N SER A 228 -17.70 -16.73 -2.66
CA SER A 228 -16.51 -17.38 -2.12
C SER A 228 -15.82 -18.13 -3.26
N ILE A 229 -14.58 -17.83 -3.51
CA ILE A 229 -13.73 -18.63 -4.38
C ILE A 229 -13.32 -19.86 -3.54
N SER A 230 -14.03 -20.97 -3.76
CA SER A 230 -13.66 -22.26 -3.15
C SER A 230 -12.52 -22.91 -3.91
#